data_bbf7b43126231491796a7cf00b56c5ca
#
_entry.id   bbf7b43126231491796a7cf00b56c5ca
#
_cell.length_a   1.000
_cell.length_b   1.000
_cell.length_c   1.000
_cell.angle_alpha   90.00
_cell.angle_beta   90.00
_cell.angle_gamma   90.00
#
_symmetry.space_group_name_H-M   'P 1'
#
loop_
_entity.id
_entity.type
_entity.pdbx_description
1 polymer ?
#
loop_
_entity_poly.entity_id
_entity_poly.type
_entity_poly.pdbx_seq_one_letter_code
_entity_poly.pdbx_strand_id
1 'polypeptide(L)'
;QAVSGAGKASMDELFSQTRNFLNGKKIKSKNFTKQIAFNLIPHIDKFVKDGYTKEEWKMENETRKILDPNIKMTATCVRVPVRTSHSESINIEFRKNYSLNSVRQLLKKAPGCKVVDAKKNGGYITPFEAEGSYLTYISRIRKDNSNKKALNLWVVSDNLLKGAALN
;
A
#
# COMPACT_ATOMS: atom_id res chain seq x y z
N GLN A 1 -2.28 4.39 -0.78
CA GLN A 1 -2.16 4.75 0.65
C GLN A 1 -3.50 5.20 1.20
N ALA A 2 -3.87 4.70 2.39
CA ALA A 2 -5.06 5.13 3.14
C ALA A 2 -4.98 6.60 3.57
N VAL A 3 -6.12 7.25 3.78
CA VAL A 3 -6.19 8.67 4.19
C VAL A 3 -5.56 8.94 5.56
N SER A 4 -5.48 7.94 6.44
CA SER A 4 -4.79 8.03 7.75
C SER A 4 -3.33 8.46 7.63
N GLY A 5 -2.65 8.12 6.54
CA GLY A 5 -1.29 8.57 6.27
C GLY A 5 -1.13 10.09 6.14
N ALA A 6 -2.23 10.82 5.94
CA ALA A 6 -2.27 12.28 5.96
C ALA A 6 -2.89 12.84 7.26
N GLY A 7 -3.05 12.01 8.28
CA GLY A 7 -3.48 12.39 9.62
C GLY A 7 -5.00 12.43 9.84
N LYS A 8 -5.39 12.69 11.09
CA LYS A 8 -6.79 12.65 11.54
C LYS A 8 -7.71 13.58 10.73
N ALA A 9 -7.28 14.80 10.44
CA ALA A 9 -8.07 15.76 9.67
C ALA A 9 -8.44 15.24 8.27
N SER A 10 -7.57 14.44 7.66
CA SER A 10 -7.80 13.82 6.35
C SER A 10 -8.79 12.65 6.43
N MET A 11 -8.78 11.89 7.53
CA MET A 11 -9.82 10.88 7.80
C MET A 11 -11.19 11.54 7.99
N ASP A 12 -11.25 12.59 8.78
CA ASP A 12 -12.49 13.36 9.02
C ASP A 12 -13.03 13.98 7.71
N GLU A 13 -12.13 14.42 6.82
CA GLU A 13 -12.50 14.93 5.50
C GLU A 13 -13.12 13.84 4.62
N LEU A 14 -12.56 12.63 4.59
CA LEU A 14 -13.16 11.51 3.85
C LEU A 14 -14.60 11.25 4.31
N PHE A 15 -14.84 11.17 5.61
CA PHE A 15 -16.18 10.94 6.15
C PHE A 15 -17.14 12.10 5.85
N SER A 16 -16.68 13.34 5.96
CA SER A 16 -17.47 14.53 5.66
C SER A 16 -17.84 14.60 4.17
N GLN A 17 -16.87 14.37 3.29
CA GLN A 17 -17.12 14.33 1.84
C GLN A 17 -18.08 13.21 1.46
N THR A 18 -17.92 12.00 2.04
CA THR A 18 -18.83 10.87 1.80
C THR A 18 -20.27 11.22 2.21
N ARG A 19 -20.45 11.78 3.41
CA ARG A 19 -21.77 12.21 3.89
C ARG A 19 -22.39 13.29 3.00
N ASN A 20 -21.61 14.28 2.59
CA ASN A 20 -22.08 15.34 1.72
C ASN A 20 -22.47 14.81 0.34
N PHE A 21 -21.66 13.90 -0.22
CA PHE A 21 -21.95 13.25 -1.50
C PHE A 21 -23.29 12.51 -1.47
N LEU A 22 -23.51 11.68 -0.46
CA LEU A 22 -24.74 10.89 -0.31
C LEU A 22 -25.97 11.77 -0.07
N ASN A 23 -25.80 12.95 0.50
CA ASN A 23 -26.89 13.92 0.74
C ASN A 23 -27.02 14.98 -0.38
N GLY A 24 -26.38 14.83 -1.52
CA GLY A 24 -26.42 15.79 -2.62
C GLY A 24 -25.85 17.19 -2.29
N LYS A 25 -25.04 17.29 -1.23
CA LYS A 25 -24.44 18.55 -0.79
C LYS A 25 -23.14 18.82 -1.51
N LYS A 26 -22.78 20.12 -1.61
CA LYS A 26 -21.49 20.53 -2.19
C LYS A 26 -20.32 19.97 -1.39
N ILE A 27 -19.36 19.36 -2.09
CA ILE A 27 -18.12 18.85 -1.51
C ILE A 27 -17.03 19.92 -1.60
N LYS A 28 -16.25 20.02 -0.51
CA LYS A 28 -15.04 20.88 -0.47
C LYS A 28 -13.85 20.01 -0.09
N SER A 29 -12.76 20.14 -0.83
CA SER A 29 -11.45 19.57 -0.49
C SER A 29 -10.63 20.59 0.28
N LYS A 30 -10.01 20.17 1.39
CA LYS A 30 -9.15 20.99 2.26
C LYS A 30 -7.75 20.40 2.41
N ASN A 31 -7.68 19.12 2.78
CA ASN A 31 -6.43 18.41 3.03
C ASN A 31 -5.93 17.64 1.79
N PHE A 32 -6.81 17.41 0.82
CA PHE A 32 -6.47 16.75 -0.44
C PHE A 32 -6.58 17.73 -1.62
N THR A 33 -5.79 17.50 -2.65
CA THR A 33 -5.78 18.32 -3.87
C THR A 33 -7.07 18.22 -4.68
N LYS A 34 -7.80 17.12 -4.50
CA LYS A 34 -9.10 16.82 -5.13
C LYS A 34 -10.02 16.11 -4.14
N GLN A 35 -11.30 15.99 -4.48
CA GLN A 35 -12.21 15.13 -3.73
C GLN A 35 -11.63 13.72 -3.58
N ILE A 36 -11.63 13.20 -2.35
CA ILE A 36 -11.17 11.84 -2.06
C ILE A 36 -12.31 10.84 -1.95
N ALA A 37 -13.49 11.25 -1.48
CA ALA A 37 -14.65 10.37 -1.39
C ALA A 37 -15.02 9.84 -2.80
N PHE A 38 -15.08 8.52 -2.93
CA PHE A 38 -15.36 7.80 -4.19
C PHE A 38 -14.38 8.12 -5.32
N ASN A 39 -13.11 8.42 -5.00
CA ASN A 39 -12.11 8.83 -5.98
C ASN A 39 -10.72 8.29 -5.63
N LEU A 40 -9.81 8.30 -6.59
CA LEU A 40 -8.39 8.01 -6.45
C LEU A 40 -7.59 9.26 -6.78
N ILE A 41 -6.55 9.56 -6.00
CA ILE A 41 -5.66 10.69 -6.25
C ILE A 41 -4.24 10.16 -6.43
N PRO A 42 -3.70 10.08 -7.67
CA PRO A 42 -2.35 9.60 -7.95
C PRO A 42 -1.30 10.68 -7.65
N HIS A 43 -1.33 11.21 -6.43
CA HIS A 43 -0.47 12.28 -5.98
C HIS A 43 -0.43 12.29 -4.45
N ILE A 44 0.75 12.05 -3.87
CA ILE A 44 0.96 12.10 -2.42
C ILE A 44 2.21 12.94 -2.15
N ASP A 45 2.05 13.98 -1.30
CA ASP A 45 3.06 15.00 -1.03
C ASP A 45 3.33 15.87 -2.29
N LYS A 46 4.35 16.69 -2.31
CA LYS A 46 4.67 17.61 -3.40
C LYS A 46 5.44 16.93 -4.53
N PHE A 47 5.30 17.46 -5.72
CA PHE A 47 6.12 17.04 -6.86
C PHE A 47 7.60 17.40 -6.63
N VAL A 48 8.46 16.52 -7.06
CA VAL A 48 9.91 16.67 -7.13
C VAL A 48 10.36 16.59 -8.59
N LYS A 49 11.65 16.37 -8.82
CA LYS A 49 12.21 16.27 -10.16
C LYS A 49 11.59 15.12 -10.97
N ASP A 50 11.53 15.29 -12.29
CA ASP A 50 11.14 14.27 -13.28
C ASP A 50 9.70 13.75 -13.13
N GLY A 51 8.81 14.57 -12.51
CA GLY A 51 7.40 14.25 -12.37
C GLY A 51 7.05 13.29 -11.23
N TYR A 52 8.02 12.85 -10.46
CA TYR A 52 7.79 12.05 -9.25
C TYR A 52 7.25 12.91 -8.10
N THR A 53 6.54 12.27 -7.18
CA THR A 53 6.20 12.89 -5.90
C THR A 53 7.26 12.59 -4.84
N LYS A 54 7.30 13.39 -3.77
CA LYS A 54 8.22 13.17 -2.66
C LYS A 54 8.00 11.79 -2.00
N GLU A 55 6.76 11.31 -1.95
CA GLU A 55 6.47 10.01 -1.39
C GLU A 55 7.05 8.87 -2.25
N GLU A 56 6.94 8.96 -3.58
CA GLU A 56 7.55 8.00 -4.50
C GLU A 56 9.08 8.01 -4.40
N TRP A 57 9.67 9.20 -4.33
CA TRP A 57 11.10 9.37 -4.11
C TRP A 57 11.55 8.73 -2.78
N LYS A 58 10.76 8.88 -1.70
CA LYS A 58 11.02 8.21 -0.42
C LYS A 58 11.00 6.70 -0.56
N MET A 59 9.97 6.13 -1.19
CA MET A 59 9.86 4.68 -1.41
C MET A 59 11.13 4.13 -2.06
N GLU A 60 11.63 4.77 -3.11
CA GLU A 60 12.84 4.34 -3.79
C GLU A 60 14.09 4.45 -2.92
N ASN A 61 14.28 5.58 -2.26
CA ASN A 61 15.51 5.86 -1.51
C ASN A 61 15.56 5.09 -0.19
N GLU A 62 14.44 4.98 0.52
CA GLU A 62 14.37 4.21 1.76
C GLU A 62 14.54 2.71 1.51
N THR A 63 13.96 2.17 0.43
CA THR A 63 14.19 0.77 0.03
C THR A 63 15.67 0.49 -0.21
N ARG A 64 16.35 1.35 -0.96
CA ARG A 64 17.79 1.20 -1.20
C ARG A 64 18.61 1.34 0.08
N LYS A 65 18.25 2.28 0.95
CA LYS A 65 18.97 2.54 2.20
C LYS A 65 18.80 1.41 3.22
N ILE A 66 17.59 0.84 3.33
CA ILE A 66 17.24 -0.13 4.37
C ILE A 66 17.58 -1.56 3.94
N LEU A 67 17.35 -1.91 2.68
CA LEU A 67 17.50 -3.29 2.19
C LEU A 67 18.82 -3.48 1.43
N ASP A 68 18.95 -2.95 0.22
CA ASP A 68 20.14 -3.11 -0.64
C ASP A 68 20.20 -1.93 -1.62
N PRO A 69 21.33 -1.19 -1.69
CA PRO A 69 21.50 -0.06 -2.60
C PRO A 69 21.38 -0.43 -4.08
N ASN A 70 21.55 -1.70 -4.42
CA ASN A 70 21.44 -2.19 -5.80
C ASN A 70 20.01 -2.53 -6.23
N ILE A 71 19.01 -2.41 -5.36
CA ILE A 71 17.61 -2.64 -5.73
C ILE A 71 17.18 -1.55 -6.70
N LYS A 72 16.73 -1.98 -7.88
CA LYS A 72 16.05 -1.12 -8.84
C LYS A 72 14.57 -1.13 -8.49
N MET A 73 14.01 0.05 -8.24
CA MET A 73 12.62 0.19 -7.83
C MET A 73 12.03 1.44 -8.46
N THR A 74 10.76 1.36 -8.78
CA THR A 74 9.90 2.50 -9.08
C THR A 74 8.55 2.30 -8.40
N ALA A 75 7.88 3.38 -8.08
CA ALA A 75 6.57 3.35 -7.43
C ALA A 75 5.67 4.45 -7.99
N THR A 76 4.36 4.20 -7.97
CA THR A 76 3.33 5.23 -8.13
C THR A 76 2.49 5.24 -6.87
N CYS A 77 2.51 6.35 -6.15
CA CYS A 77 1.79 6.49 -4.89
C CYS A 77 0.40 7.09 -5.12
N VAL A 78 -0.63 6.35 -4.72
CA VAL A 78 -2.04 6.73 -4.91
C VAL A 78 -2.73 6.85 -3.56
N ARG A 79 -3.38 7.98 -3.31
CA ARG A 79 -4.29 8.14 -2.17
C ARG A 79 -5.64 7.50 -2.52
N VAL A 80 -6.10 6.59 -1.66
CA VAL A 80 -7.36 5.87 -1.82
C VAL A 80 -8.35 6.24 -0.72
N PRO A 81 -9.68 6.13 -0.95
CA PRO A 81 -10.72 6.46 0.02
C PRO A 81 -10.90 5.33 1.05
N VAL A 82 -9.80 4.94 1.66
CA VAL A 82 -9.69 3.92 2.71
C VAL A 82 -9.25 4.60 3.99
N ARG A 83 -9.88 4.29 5.11
CA ARG A 83 -9.64 4.95 6.40
C ARG A 83 -8.22 4.74 6.90
N THR A 84 -7.83 3.48 7.07
CA THR A 84 -6.54 3.05 7.61
C THR A 84 -6.00 1.88 6.79
N SER A 85 -4.77 1.50 7.05
CA SER A 85 -4.04 0.41 6.42
C SER A 85 -3.62 0.71 4.98
N HIS A 86 -2.31 0.79 4.79
CA HIS A 86 -1.72 0.92 3.44
C HIS A 86 -1.72 -0.42 2.71
N SER A 87 -1.83 -0.36 1.41
CA SER A 87 -1.82 -1.53 0.55
C SER A 87 -0.85 -1.34 -0.60
N GLU A 88 -0.19 -2.41 -0.98
CA GLU A 88 0.81 -2.41 -2.05
C GLU A 88 0.56 -3.58 -3.00
N SER A 89 0.47 -3.29 -4.28
CA SER A 89 0.58 -4.30 -5.34
C SER A 89 2.01 -4.32 -5.82
N ILE A 90 2.74 -5.38 -5.50
CA ILE A 90 4.17 -5.46 -5.73
C ILE A 90 4.47 -6.49 -6.81
N ASN A 91 5.29 -6.11 -7.79
CA ASN A 91 5.96 -7.02 -8.70
C ASN A 91 7.44 -7.07 -8.31
N ILE A 92 7.97 -8.28 -8.12
CA ILE A 92 9.37 -8.50 -7.73
C ILE A 92 10.05 -9.36 -8.78
N GLU A 93 11.12 -8.84 -9.37
CA GLU A 93 12.01 -9.58 -10.24
C GLU A 93 13.26 -10.04 -9.47
N PHE A 94 13.56 -11.34 -9.57
CA PHE A 94 14.71 -11.97 -8.93
C PHE A 94 15.90 -12.08 -9.88
N ARG A 95 17.11 -11.90 -9.37
CA ARG A 95 18.34 -12.16 -10.13
C ARG A 95 18.52 -13.64 -10.46
N LYS A 96 18.04 -14.53 -9.59
CA LYS A 96 18.14 -16.00 -9.73
C LYS A 96 16.76 -16.62 -9.91
N ASN A 97 16.73 -17.84 -10.43
CA ASN A 97 15.51 -18.62 -10.46
C ASN A 97 15.00 -18.86 -9.03
N TYR A 98 13.70 -18.86 -8.85
CA TYR A 98 13.04 -19.07 -7.57
C TYR A 98 11.96 -20.14 -7.66
N SER A 99 11.62 -20.71 -6.51
CA SER A 99 10.45 -21.56 -6.34
C SER A 99 9.36 -20.77 -5.61
N LEU A 100 8.15 -20.75 -6.14
CA LEU A 100 7.01 -20.10 -5.50
C LEU A 100 6.73 -20.70 -4.11
N ASN A 101 6.95 -22.01 -3.97
CA ASN A 101 6.82 -22.69 -2.70
C ASN A 101 7.86 -22.20 -1.67
N SER A 102 9.11 -22.07 -2.09
CA SER A 102 10.18 -21.54 -1.22
C SER A 102 9.88 -20.11 -0.77
N VAL A 103 9.42 -19.25 -1.68
CA VAL A 103 9.00 -17.88 -1.33
C VAL A 103 7.86 -17.90 -0.30
N ARG A 104 6.83 -18.73 -0.49
CA ARG A 104 5.72 -18.88 0.47
C ARG A 104 6.20 -19.33 1.84
N GLN A 105 7.13 -20.29 1.89
CA GLN A 105 7.69 -20.79 3.16
C GLN A 105 8.51 -19.73 3.89
N LEU A 106 9.32 -18.94 3.15
CA LEU A 106 10.07 -17.83 3.71
C LEU A 106 9.13 -16.77 4.31
N LEU A 107 8.12 -16.36 3.54
CA LEU A 107 7.15 -15.34 4.00
C LEU A 107 6.32 -15.81 5.20
N LYS A 108 5.97 -17.10 5.28
CA LYS A 108 5.28 -17.66 6.44
C LYS A 108 6.13 -17.67 7.72
N LYS A 109 7.45 -17.75 7.58
CA LYS A 109 8.41 -17.75 8.70
C LYS A 109 8.91 -16.35 9.05
N ALA A 110 8.65 -15.34 8.19
CA ALA A 110 9.14 -13.98 8.39
C ALA A 110 8.47 -13.35 9.63
N PRO A 111 9.24 -12.83 10.59
CA PRO A 111 8.69 -12.17 11.77
C PRO A 111 7.78 -10.98 11.39
N GLY A 112 6.65 -10.86 12.08
CA GLY A 112 5.68 -9.80 11.85
C GLY A 112 4.89 -9.91 10.53
N CYS A 113 5.07 -10.99 9.77
CA CYS A 113 4.32 -11.27 8.54
C CYS A 113 3.29 -12.38 8.75
N LYS A 114 2.17 -12.29 8.04
CA LYS A 114 1.15 -13.34 7.99
C LYS A 114 0.70 -13.55 6.55
N VAL A 115 0.90 -14.76 6.03
CA VAL A 115 0.43 -15.13 4.69
C VAL A 115 -1.01 -15.59 4.76
N VAL A 116 -1.92 -14.86 4.10
CA VAL A 116 -3.32 -15.22 3.89
C VAL A 116 -3.57 -15.24 2.39
N ASP A 117 -3.44 -16.40 1.79
CA ASP A 117 -3.42 -16.54 0.32
C ASP A 117 -4.11 -17.84 -0.10
N ALA A 118 -5.39 -17.97 0.21
CA ALA A 118 -6.23 -19.06 -0.26
C ALA A 118 -6.73 -18.74 -1.68
N LYS A 119 -6.67 -19.73 -2.58
CA LYS A 119 -7.16 -19.59 -3.96
C LYS A 119 -8.68 -19.76 -4.04
N LYS A 120 -9.40 -18.90 -3.33
CA LYS A 120 -10.86 -18.84 -3.28
C LYS A 120 -11.35 -17.41 -3.14
N ASN A 121 -12.63 -17.17 -3.35
CA ASN A 121 -13.26 -15.87 -3.12
C ASN A 121 -13.02 -15.42 -1.68
N GLY A 122 -12.57 -14.19 -1.49
CA GLY A 122 -12.22 -13.65 -0.17
C GLY A 122 -10.99 -14.26 0.51
N GLY A 123 -10.17 -15.04 -0.20
CA GLY A 123 -8.98 -15.70 0.34
C GLY A 123 -7.74 -14.80 0.46
N TYR A 124 -7.92 -13.52 0.70
CA TYR A 124 -6.90 -12.48 0.82
C TYR A 124 -7.30 -11.48 1.91
N ILE A 125 -6.39 -10.62 2.33
CA ILE A 125 -6.66 -9.55 3.32
C ILE A 125 -6.81 -8.21 2.60
N THR A 126 -7.79 -7.44 3.07
CA THR A 126 -8.05 -6.05 2.66
C THR A 126 -7.62 -5.07 3.76
N PRO A 127 -7.51 -3.76 3.46
CA PRO A 127 -7.22 -2.75 4.47
C PRO A 127 -8.16 -2.77 5.67
N PHE A 128 -9.45 -3.01 5.44
CA PHE A 128 -10.46 -3.06 6.49
C PHE A 128 -10.20 -4.18 7.52
N GLU A 129 -9.76 -5.34 7.05
CA GLU A 129 -9.47 -6.49 7.91
C GLU A 129 -8.10 -6.38 8.60
N ALA A 130 -7.16 -5.60 8.03
CA ALA A 130 -5.83 -5.40 8.60
C ALA A 130 -5.81 -4.32 9.70
N GLU A 131 -6.84 -3.50 9.78
CA GLU A 131 -6.93 -2.43 10.78
C GLU A 131 -6.83 -2.97 12.21
N GLY A 132 -6.03 -2.32 13.06
CA GLY A 132 -5.79 -2.71 14.44
C GLY A 132 -4.78 -3.86 14.60
N SER A 133 -4.18 -4.34 13.52
CA SER A 133 -3.20 -5.44 13.58
C SER A 133 -1.76 -4.96 13.43
N TYR A 134 -0.86 -5.50 14.26
CA TYR A 134 0.59 -5.29 14.15
C TYR A 134 1.26 -6.15 13.07
N LEU A 135 0.50 -6.94 12.31
CA LEU A 135 1.04 -7.82 11.29
C LEU A 135 1.01 -7.17 9.89
N THR A 136 2.01 -7.50 9.09
CA THR A 136 1.99 -7.27 7.66
C THR A 136 1.40 -8.50 6.99
N TYR A 137 0.26 -8.33 6.33
CA TYR A 137 -0.44 -9.40 5.63
C TYR A 137 0.02 -9.50 4.19
N ILE A 138 0.26 -10.73 3.74
CA ILE A 138 0.72 -11.01 2.39
C ILE A 138 -0.27 -11.98 1.73
N SER A 139 -0.77 -11.57 0.58
CA SER A 139 -1.79 -12.29 -0.17
C SER A 139 -1.47 -12.29 -1.66
N ARG A 140 -2.25 -13.04 -2.45
CA ARG A 140 -2.19 -13.00 -3.91
C ARG A 140 -0.80 -13.31 -4.48
N ILE A 141 -0.05 -14.19 -3.82
CA ILE A 141 1.30 -14.61 -4.23
C ILE A 141 1.18 -15.51 -5.45
N ARG A 142 1.65 -15.04 -6.60
CA ARG A 142 1.56 -15.72 -7.88
C ARG A 142 2.74 -15.39 -8.79
N LYS A 143 3.05 -16.29 -9.72
CA LYS A 143 4.04 -16.03 -10.77
C LYS A 143 3.59 -14.86 -11.63
N ASP A 144 4.54 -14.12 -12.15
CA ASP A 144 4.32 -13.20 -13.25
C ASP A 144 4.28 -13.98 -14.58
N ASN A 145 3.23 -13.79 -15.35
CA ASN A 145 3.09 -14.49 -16.63
C ASN A 145 3.97 -13.90 -17.75
N SER A 146 4.42 -12.66 -17.57
CA SER A 146 5.28 -11.96 -18.55
C SER A 146 6.77 -12.15 -18.28
N ASN A 147 7.15 -12.48 -17.03
CA ASN A 147 8.56 -12.65 -16.65
C ASN A 147 8.72 -13.87 -15.71
N LYS A 148 9.41 -14.91 -16.21
CA LYS A 148 9.63 -16.17 -15.47
C LYS A 148 10.42 -15.97 -14.15
N LYS A 149 11.18 -14.88 -14.02
CA LYS A 149 11.95 -14.54 -12.82
C LYS A 149 11.19 -13.61 -11.88
N ALA A 150 9.96 -13.24 -12.18
CA ALA A 150 9.18 -12.32 -11.37
C ALA A 150 7.94 -12.97 -10.77
N LEU A 151 7.49 -12.39 -9.65
CA LEU A 151 6.22 -12.72 -9.00
C LEU A 151 5.47 -11.44 -8.63
N ASN A 152 4.17 -11.60 -8.47
CA ASN A 152 3.28 -10.57 -7.94
C ASN A 152 2.77 -10.98 -6.56
N LEU A 153 2.61 -10.02 -5.67
CA LEU A 153 1.97 -10.18 -4.38
C LEU A 153 1.20 -8.93 -3.98
N TRP A 154 0.32 -9.10 -3.02
CA TRP A 154 -0.46 -8.05 -2.41
C TRP A 154 -0.10 -7.98 -0.93
N VAL A 155 0.28 -6.80 -0.46
CA VAL A 155 0.70 -6.54 0.92
C VAL A 155 -0.23 -5.51 1.54
N VAL A 156 -0.62 -5.74 2.79
CA VAL A 156 -1.43 -4.81 3.58
C VAL A 156 -0.92 -4.74 5.01
N SER A 157 -0.78 -3.54 5.54
CA SER A 157 -0.46 -3.33 6.96
C SER A 157 -1.13 -2.08 7.51
N ASP A 158 -1.47 -2.10 8.79
CA ASP A 158 -1.97 -0.90 9.47
C ASP A 158 -0.84 0.11 9.63
N ASN A 159 -0.93 1.22 8.90
CA ASN A 159 0.09 2.27 8.88
C ASN A 159 0.14 3.11 10.16
N LEU A 160 -0.88 3.03 11.01
CA LEU A 160 -0.89 3.70 12.30
C LEU A 160 -0.19 2.88 13.38
N LEU A 161 -0.13 1.55 13.21
CA LEU A 161 0.51 0.64 14.15
C LEU A 161 1.88 0.18 13.68
N LYS A 162 2.12 0.12 12.36
CA LYS A 162 3.38 -0.33 11.78
C LYS A 162 4.00 0.80 10.95
N GLY A 163 5.21 1.16 11.29
CA GLY A 163 5.94 2.28 10.71
C GLY A 163 6.02 3.47 11.66
N ALA A 164 5.21 4.51 11.46
CA ALA A 164 5.33 5.79 12.17
C ALA A 164 5.00 5.74 13.68
N ALA A 165 4.28 4.75 14.18
CA ALA A 165 3.79 4.69 15.56
C ALA A 165 4.50 3.67 16.47
N LEU A 166 5.36 2.83 15.91
CA LEU A 166 6.21 1.88 16.66
C LEU A 166 7.63 2.47 16.78
N ASN A 167 7.77 3.46 17.63
CA ASN A 167 9.05 3.89 18.19
C ASN A 167 9.10 3.54 19.65
#